data_55f3397499540dac7e807e2f3c007f45
#
_entry.id   55f3397499540dac7e807e2f3c007f45
#
_cell.length_a   1.000
_cell.length_b   1.000
_cell.length_c   1.000
_cell.angle_alpha   90.00
_cell.angle_beta   90.00
_cell.angle_gamma   90.00
#
_symmetry.space_group_name_H-M   'P 1'
#
loop_
_entity.id
_entity.type
_entity.pdbx_description
1 polymer ?
#
loop_
_entity_poly.entity_id
_entity_poly.type
_entity_poly.pdbx_seq_one_letter_code
_entity_poly.pdbx_strand_id
1 'polypeptide(L)'
;MESAKKKRRSKNSFLILLVIDLFLFLLLCATIAGGFFAAKVFAQQVKETDEAKVQTMYAKAEQAEKVNIPNALRSYTAERLTDQEAIPAYSISDIYSLDLRKPSGVTAADLELVTSDGLVGLEEAFVNAEEKYGVNCVFLMSIASLESAKGTQMFRPNNMFGYGQTGFSSKAEGINVVAKGLSTRYLDPSGSLYGGSPTVKGVNKRYAANPQWYVKVANYMEEYYSVISQRHNEALDAIN
;
A
#
# COMPACT_ATOMS: atom_id res chain seq x y z
N MET A 1 80.88 -5.33 -2.15
CA MET A 1 79.99 -4.34 -1.48
C MET A 1 78.61 -4.17 -2.15
N GLU A 2 78.45 -4.50 -3.39
CA GLU A 2 77.20 -4.30 -4.16
C GLU A 2 76.06 -5.30 -3.81
N SER A 3 76.40 -6.55 -3.51
CA SER A 3 75.42 -7.59 -3.13
C SER A 3 74.69 -7.27 -1.80
N ALA A 4 75.35 -6.70 -0.82
CA ALA A 4 74.75 -6.36 0.46
C ALA A 4 73.79 -5.15 0.37
N LYS A 5 74.07 -4.19 -0.53
CA LYS A 5 73.18 -3.04 -0.83
C LYS A 5 71.87 -3.49 -1.51
N LYS A 6 71.94 -4.46 -2.44
CA LYS A 6 70.78 -5.01 -3.16
C LYS A 6 69.84 -5.80 -2.23
N LYS A 7 70.42 -6.58 -1.29
CA LYS A 7 69.65 -7.33 -0.32
C LYS A 7 68.95 -6.48 0.75
N ARG A 8 69.56 -5.34 1.10
CA ARG A 8 68.95 -4.36 2.04
C ARG A 8 67.83 -3.54 1.41
N ARG A 9 67.96 -3.21 0.09
CA ARG A 9 66.92 -2.50 -0.65
C ARG A 9 65.70 -3.37 -0.86
N SER A 10 65.85 -4.66 -1.13
CA SER A 10 64.75 -5.64 -1.23
C SER A 10 63.97 -5.81 0.06
N LYS A 11 64.68 -5.90 1.22
CA LYS A 11 64.02 -6.00 2.52
C LYS A 11 63.22 -4.75 2.91
N ASN A 12 63.73 -3.57 2.60
CA ASN A 12 63.03 -2.33 2.86
C ASN A 12 61.80 -2.16 1.98
N SER A 13 61.83 -2.58 0.70
CA SER A 13 60.68 -2.57 -0.18
C SER A 13 59.59 -3.56 0.27
N PHE A 14 59.98 -4.73 0.77
CA PHE A 14 59.03 -5.71 1.34
C PHE A 14 58.39 -5.19 2.62
N LEU A 15 59.17 -4.54 3.49
CA LEU A 15 58.66 -3.94 4.73
C LEU A 15 57.66 -2.81 4.44
N ILE A 16 57.94 -1.99 3.44
CA ILE A 16 57.05 -0.88 3.00
C ILE A 16 55.74 -1.43 2.47
N LEU A 17 55.76 -2.48 1.64
CA LEU A 17 54.58 -3.13 1.12
C LEU A 17 53.74 -3.73 2.28
N LEU A 18 54.36 -4.39 3.23
CA LEU A 18 53.68 -4.99 4.37
C LEU A 18 53.00 -3.95 5.27
N VAL A 19 53.61 -2.78 5.44
CA VAL A 19 53.02 -1.65 6.18
C VAL A 19 51.83 -1.05 5.41
N ILE A 20 51.93 -0.94 4.09
CA ILE A 20 50.81 -0.46 3.26
C ILE A 20 49.64 -1.42 3.31
N ASP A 21 49.89 -2.73 3.21
CA ASP A 21 48.81 -3.76 3.28
C ASP A 21 48.15 -3.76 4.67
N LEU A 22 48.93 -3.63 5.74
CA LEU A 22 48.38 -3.52 7.10
C LEU A 22 47.54 -2.26 7.27
N PHE A 23 48.00 -1.13 6.71
CA PHE A 23 47.24 0.12 6.76
C PHE A 23 45.93 0.04 5.97
N LEU A 24 45.95 -0.55 4.78
CA LEU A 24 44.74 -0.79 3.96
C LEU A 24 43.76 -1.74 4.66
N PHE A 25 44.30 -2.79 5.30
CA PHE A 25 43.47 -3.72 6.08
C PHE A 25 42.82 -3.03 7.29
N LEU A 26 43.53 -2.20 8.03
CA LEU A 26 42.98 -1.42 9.14
C LEU A 26 41.91 -0.40 8.66
N LEU A 27 42.15 0.22 7.52
CA LEU A 27 41.20 1.15 6.90
C LEU A 27 39.90 0.42 6.48
N LEU A 28 40.02 -0.79 5.92
CA LEU A 28 38.89 -1.63 5.56
C LEU A 28 38.11 -2.09 6.83
N CYS A 29 38.81 -2.49 7.87
CA CYS A 29 38.18 -2.84 9.16
C CYS A 29 37.45 -1.64 9.78
N ALA A 30 38.01 -0.43 9.70
CA ALA A 30 37.39 0.77 10.22
C ALA A 30 36.11 1.13 9.44
N THR A 31 36.09 0.98 8.10
CA THR A 31 34.89 1.22 7.28
C THR A 31 33.79 0.20 7.55
N ILE A 32 34.16 -1.09 7.71
CA ILE A 32 33.20 -2.15 8.07
C ILE A 32 32.61 -1.88 9.46
N ALA A 33 33.46 -1.57 10.46
CA ALA A 33 33.00 -1.28 11.82
C ALA A 33 32.11 -0.03 11.86
N GLY A 34 32.45 1.02 11.12
CA GLY A 34 31.63 2.22 10.96
C GLY A 34 30.27 1.93 10.32
N GLY A 35 30.26 1.08 9.29
CA GLY A 35 29.01 0.63 8.65
C GLY A 35 28.11 -0.16 9.61
N PHE A 36 28.68 -1.07 10.39
CA PHE A 36 27.92 -1.82 11.41
C PHE A 36 27.39 -0.91 12.54
N PHE A 37 28.17 0.08 12.96
CA PHE A 37 27.73 1.04 13.96
C PHE A 37 26.59 1.91 13.46
N ALA A 38 26.71 2.46 12.25
CA ALA A 38 25.66 3.26 11.61
C ALA A 38 24.36 2.46 11.41
N ALA A 39 24.46 1.21 10.94
CA ALA A 39 23.30 0.32 10.80
C ALA A 39 22.62 0.03 12.13
N LYS A 40 23.41 -0.17 13.20
CA LYS A 40 22.88 -0.42 14.53
C LYS A 40 22.18 0.81 15.13
N VAL A 41 22.75 2.00 14.95
CA VAL A 41 22.13 3.27 15.35
C VAL A 41 20.84 3.52 14.58
N PHE A 42 20.85 3.30 13.25
CA PHE A 42 19.64 3.43 12.42
C PHE A 42 18.55 2.45 12.82
N ALA A 43 18.90 1.17 13.05
CA ALA A 43 17.95 0.15 13.51
C ALA A 43 17.36 0.49 14.90
N GLN A 44 18.17 1.06 15.79
CA GLN A 44 17.71 1.50 17.10
C GLN A 44 16.79 2.71 17.01
N GLN A 45 17.08 3.66 16.12
CA GLN A 45 16.25 4.85 15.88
C GLN A 45 14.89 4.49 15.26
N VAL A 46 14.88 3.52 14.31
CA VAL A 46 13.63 2.98 13.76
C VAL A 46 12.80 2.31 14.84
N LYS A 47 13.44 1.47 15.69
CA LYS A 47 12.75 0.78 16.78
C LYS A 47 12.17 1.75 17.80
N GLU A 48 12.90 2.79 18.20
CA GLU A 48 12.41 3.83 19.11
C GLU A 48 11.24 4.61 18.53
N THR A 49 11.26 4.87 17.20
CA THR A 49 10.16 5.54 16.50
C THR A 49 8.90 4.68 16.46
N ASP A 50 9.08 3.38 16.23
CA ASP A 50 7.96 2.43 16.21
C ASP A 50 7.40 2.19 17.61
N GLU A 51 8.26 2.10 18.64
CA GLU A 51 7.83 2.01 20.04
C GLU A 51 7.07 3.27 20.48
N ALA A 52 7.50 4.46 20.06
CA ALA A 52 6.79 5.72 20.35
C ALA A 52 5.40 5.78 19.66
N LYS A 53 5.30 5.31 18.43
CA LYS A 53 4.01 5.18 17.73
C LYS A 53 3.09 4.21 18.45
N VAL A 54 3.60 3.03 18.80
CA VAL A 54 2.86 2.00 19.53
C VAL A 54 2.39 2.53 20.89
N GLN A 55 3.23 3.23 21.65
CA GLN A 55 2.85 3.87 22.92
C GLN A 55 1.75 4.92 22.72
N THR A 56 1.84 5.70 21.65
CA THR A 56 0.79 6.69 21.32
C THR A 56 -0.53 6.00 20.96
N MET A 57 -0.48 4.90 20.22
CA MET A 57 -1.65 4.09 19.89
C MET A 57 -2.28 3.48 21.14
N TYR A 58 -1.48 2.94 22.07
CA TYR A 58 -2.00 2.41 23.34
C TYR A 58 -2.64 3.50 24.21
N ALA A 59 -2.01 4.67 24.31
CA ALA A 59 -2.56 5.79 25.08
C ALA A 59 -3.91 6.26 24.51
N LYS A 60 -4.02 6.33 23.17
CA LYS A 60 -5.27 6.67 22.49
C LYS A 60 -6.33 5.57 22.61
N ALA A 61 -5.95 4.31 22.51
CA ALA A 61 -6.84 3.17 22.74
C ALA A 61 -7.38 3.14 24.17
N GLU A 62 -6.56 3.46 25.18
CA GLU A 62 -6.98 3.59 26.57
C GLU A 62 -7.95 4.77 26.77
N GLN A 63 -7.76 5.87 26.04
CA GLN A 63 -8.70 7.00 26.06
C GLN A 63 -10.03 6.62 25.41
N ALA A 64 -10.00 5.89 24.28
CA ALA A 64 -11.19 5.34 23.63
C ALA A 64 -11.95 4.35 24.54
N GLU A 65 -11.23 3.57 25.37
CA GLU A 65 -11.85 2.67 26.34
C GLU A 65 -12.68 3.40 27.41
N LYS A 66 -12.26 4.60 27.82
CA LYS A 66 -12.98 5.44 28.80
C LYS A 66 -14.28 6.04 28.25
N VAL A 67 -14.46 6.09 26.93
CA VAL A 67 -15.63 6.67 26.23
C VAL A 67 -16.70 5.61 25.92
N ASN A 68 -16.57 4.37 26.42
CA ASN A 68 -17.54 3.27 26.23
C ASN A 68 -17.88 2.94 24.76
N ILE A 69 -16.88 2.94 23.89
CA ILE A 69 -17.01 2.60 22.48
C ILE A 69 -17.28 1.08 22.29
N PRO A 70 -18.19 0.65 21.41
CA PRO A 70 -18.42 -0.76 21.11
C PRO A 70 -17.11 -1.47 20.70
N ASN A 71 -16.94 -2.73 21.13
CA ASN A 71 -15.69 -3.50 20.90
C ASN A 71 -15.26 -3.56 19.42
N ALA A 72 -16.22 -3.66 18.50
CA ALA A 72 -15.96 -3.65 17.07
C ALA A 72 -15.39 -2.31 16.56
N LEU A 73 -15.69 -1.21 17.24
CA LEU A 73 -15.19 0.12 16.90
C LEU A 73 -13.83 0.40 17.56
N ARG A 74 -13.48 -0.29 18.66
CA ARG A 74 -12.23 -0.08 19.39
C ARG A 74 -10.99 -0.46 18.61
N SER A 75 -10.98 -1.61 17.96
CA SER A 75 -9.85 -2.04 17.13
C SER A 75 -9.65 -1.09 15.95
N TYR A 76 -10.74 -0.76 15.28
CA TYR A 76 -10.75 0.22 14.20
C TYR A 76 -10.23 1.60 14.64
N THR A 77 -10.72 2.12 15.78
CA THR A 77 -10.31 3.41 16.32
C THR A 77 -8.83 3.45 16.67
N ALA A 78 -8.28 2.39 17.26
CA ALA A 78 -6.87 2.33 17.66
C ALA A 78 -5.93 2.45 16.46
N GLU A 79 -6.26 1.87 15.32
CA GLU A 79 -5.46 1.92 14.10
C GLU A 79 -5.59 3.26 13.37
N ARG A 80 -6.78 3.87 13.38
CA ARG A 80 -7.08 5.11 12.65
C ARG A 80 -6.78 6.41 13.40
N LEU A 81 -6.54 6.38 14.70
CA LEU A 81 -6.26 7.58 15.50
C LEU A 81 -4.97 8.32 15.15
N THR A 82 -4.14 7.77 14.26
CA THR A 82 -2.95 8.44 13.73
C THR A 82 -3.28 9.37 12.56
N ASP A 83 -4.41 9.19 11.90
CA ASP A 83 -4.82 9.95 10.72
C ASP A 83 -6.15 10.65 11.03
N GLN A 84 -6.09 11.94 11.33
CA GLN A 84 -7.24 12.73 11.80
C GLN A 84 -8.09 13.31 10.65
N GLU A 85 -7.81 12.93 9.39
CA GLU A 85 -8.60 13.39 8.27
C GLU A 85 -9.91 12.60 8.15
N ALA A 86 -11.02 13.34 8.08
CA ALA A 86 -12.33 12.75 7.84
C ALA A 86 -12.40 12.10 6.46
N ILE A 87 -12.92 10.89 6.39
CA ILE A 87 -13.18 10.24 5.11
C ILE A 87 -14.47 10.82 4.52
N PRO A 88 -14.44 11.34 3.27
CA PRO A 88 -15.63 11.93 2.67
C PRO A 88 -16.76 10.90 2.49
N ALA A 89 -17.97 11.27 2.87
CA ALA A 89 -19.18 10.58 2.43
C ALA A 89 -19.51 11.07 1.01
N TYR A 90 -19.23 10.25 0.01
CA TYR A 90 -19.55 10.58 -1.38
C TYR A 90 -21.01 10.25 -1.69
N SER A 91 -21.74 11.20 -2.24
CA SER A 91 -23.01 10.92 -2.90
C SER A 91 -22.77 10.23 -4.24
N ILE A 92 -23.78 9.61 -4.81
CA ILE A 92 -23.68 8.97 -6.14
C ILE A 92 -23.25 9.96 -7.24
N SER A 93 -23.63 11.24 -7.13
CA SER A 93 -23.21 12.29 -8.05
C SER A 93 -21.71 12.61 -7.93
N ASP A 94 -21.17 12.60 -6.71
CA ASP A 94 -19.74 12.79 -6.47
C ASP A 94 -18.94 11.61 -7.05
N ILE A 95 -19.41 10.37 -6.84
CA ILE A 95 -18.80 9.16 -7.41
C ILE A 95 -18.75 9.23 -8.94
N TYR A 96 -19.80 9.73 -9.62
CA TYR A 96 -19.79 9.84 -11.07
C TYR A 96 -18.74 10.84 -11.60
N SER A 97 -18.35 11.81 -10.81
CA SER A 97 -17.36 12.84 -11.15
C SER A 97 -15.97 12.58 -10.56
N LEU A 98 -15.84 11.57 -9.69
CA LEU A 98 -14.59 11.26 -9.00
C LEU A 98 -13.49 10.89 -9.99
N ASP A 99 -12.33 11.56 -9.85
CA ASP A 99 -11.11 11.17 -10.55
C ASP A 99 -10.50 9.93 -9.85
N LEU A 100 -10.63 8.78 -10.51
CA LEU A 100 -10.20 7.48 -9.99
C LEU A 100 -8.68 7.31 -9.86
N ARG A 101 -7.90 8.30 -10.27
CA ARG A 101 -6.44 8.35 -10.08
C ARG A 101 -6.07 8.98 -8.74
N LYS A 102 -7.02 9.58 -8.05
CA LYS A 102 -6.82 10.12 -6.70
C LYS A 102 -6.92 9.00 -5.67
N PRO A 103 -6.08 9.04 -4.63
CA PRO A 103 -6.19 8.11 -3.51
C PRO A 103 -7.59 8.12 -2.91
N SER A 104 -8.03 6.95 -2.46
CA SER A 104 -9.34 6.78 -1.82
C SER A 104 -9.41 7.42 -0.43
N GLY A 105 -8.25 7.55 0.22
CA GLY A 105 -8.15 7.99 1.61
C GLY A 105 -8.49 6.89 2.63
N VAL A 106 -8.70 5.64 2.19
CA VAL A 106 -9.03 4.52 3.07
C VAL A 106 -7.81 3.63 3.33
N THR A 107 -7.80 2.96 4.48
CA THR A 107 -6.78 1.96 4.87
C THR A 107 -7.35 0.54 4.73
N ALA A 108 -6.51 -0.47 4.95
CA ALA A 108 -6.95 -1.86 5.02
C ALA A 108 -7.99 -2.07 6.13
N ALA A 109 -7.81 -1.44 7.30
CA ALA A 109 -8.78 -1.50 8.39
C ALA A 109 -10.15 -0.89 8.03
N ASP A 110 -10.17 0.17 7.22
CA ASP A 110 -11.43 0.71 6.69
C ASP A 110 -12.11 -0.28 5.75
N LEU A 111 -11.33 -0.94 4.89
CA LEU A 111 -11.87 -1.95 3.97
C LEU A 111 -12.42 -3.18 4.70
N GLU A 112 -11.85 -3.57 5.85
CA GLU A 112 -12.39 -4.66 6.69
C GLU A 112 -13.85 -4.42 7.11
N LEU A 113 -14.28 -3.17 7.21
CA LEU A 113 -15.66 -2.83 7.56
C LEU A 113 -16.68 -3.22 6.46
N VAL A 114 -16.22 -3.34 5.22
CA VAL A 114 -17.05 -3.51 4.03
C VAL A 114 -16.71 -4.77 3.22
N THR A 115 -15.58 -5.41 3.49
CA THR A 115 -15.25 -6.68 2.86
C THR A 115 -16.11 -7.81 3.40
N SER A 116 -16.51 -8.69 2.50
CA SER A 116 -17.27 -9.90 2.83
C SER A 116 -16.95 -11.01 1.84
N ASP A 117 -17.37 -12.22 2.17
CA ASP A 117 -17.30 -13.36 1.29
C ASP A 117 -15.87 -13.67 0.80
N GLY A 118 -15.68 -13.70 -0.49
CA GLY A 118 -14.39 -13.99 -1.12
C GLY A 118 -13.43 -12.81 -1.19
N LEU A 119 -13.79 -11.63 -0.65
CA LEU A 119 -12.92 -10.46 -0.55
C LEU A 119 -12.19 -10.36 0.80
N VAL A 120 -12.65 -11.07 1.82
CA VAL A 120 -12.03 -11.08 3.15
C VAL A 120 -10.58 -11.53 3.06
N GLY A 121 -9.68 -10.78 3.71
CA GLY A 121 -8.23 -11.00 3.71
C GLY A 121 -7.51 -10.46 2.47
N LEU A 122 -8.18 -9.62 1.64
CA LEU A 122 -7.60 -8.97 0.48
C LEU A 122 -7.45 -7.45 0.65
N GLU A 123 -7.80 -6.90 1.79
CA GLU A 123 -7.84 -5.47 2.11
C GLU A 123 -6.48 -4.82 1.83
N GLU A 124 -5.41 -5.38 2.38
CA GLU A 124 -4.04 -4.94 2.11
C GLU A 124 -3.67 -5.00 0.62
N ALA A 125 -4.15 -6.00 -0.11
CA ALA A 125 -3.84 -6.12 -1.53
C ALA A 125 -4.51 -5.00 -2.35
N PHE A 126 -5.70 -4.54 -1.96
CA PHE A 126 -6.38 -3.42 -2.60
C PHE A 126 -5.68 -2.10 -2.31
N VAL A 127 -5.33 -1.82 -1.05
CA VAL A 127 -4.61 -0.60 -0.64
C VAL A 127 -3.22 -0.53 -1.28
N ASN A 128 -2.45 -1.62 -1.20
CA ASN A 128 -1.13 -1.70 -1.86
C ASN A 128 -1.20 -1.49 -3.39
N ALA A 129 -2.29 -1.94 -4.03
CA ALA A 129 -2.49 -1.71 -5.45
C ALA A 129 -2.80 -0.23 -5.75
N GLU A 130 -3.53 0.47 -4.90
CA GLU A 130 -3.75 1.92 -4.99
C GLU A 130 -2.42 2.66 -4.86
N GLU A 131 -1.65 2.39 -3.81
CA GLU A 131 -0.35 3.03 -3.57
C GLU A 131 0.60 2.84 -4.75
N LYS A 132 0.63 1.63 -5.30
CA LYS A 132 1.55 1.26 -6.36
C LYS A 132 1.18 1.79 -7.73
N TYR A 133 -0.10 1.84 -8.04
CA TYR A 133 -0.58 2.12 -9.40
C TYR A 133 -1.43 3.38 -9.52
N GLY A 134 -1.75 4.05 -8.42
CA GLY A 134 -2.58 5.25 -8.42
C GLY A 134 -3.99 4.98 -8.94
N VAL A 135 -4.60 3.87 -8.51
CA VAL A 135 -5.99 3.53 -8.83
C VAL A 135 -6.77 3.41 -7.54
N ASN A 136 -7.78 4.24 -7.36
CA ASN A 136 -8.65 4.24 -6.18
C ASN A 136 -9.07 2.82 -5.77
N CYS A 137 -8.71 2.39 -4.54
CA CYS A 137 -8.89 1.01 -4.11
C CYS A 137 -10.36 0.64 -3.88
N VAL A 138 -11.21 1.61 -3.49
CA VAL A 138 -12.66 1.39 -3.36
C VAL A 138 -13.28 1.14 -4.74
N PHE A 139 -12.85 1.87 -5.76
CA PHE A 139 -13.25 1.59 -7.15
C PHE A 139 -12.81 0.18 -7.58
N LEU A 140 -11.55 -0.18 -7.34
CA LEU A 140 -11.01 -1.49 -7.70
C LEU A 140 -11.79 -2.63 -7.01
N MET A 141 -12.07 -2.48 -5.71
CA MET A 141 -12.87 -3.45 -4.94
C MET A 141 -14.32 -3.52 -5.44
N SER A 142 -14.91 -2.39 -5.84
CA SER A 142 -16.27 -2.33 -6.39
C SER A 142 -16.41 -3.09 -7.71
N ILE A 143 -15.38 -3.05 -8.57
CA ILE A 143 -15.35 -3.89 -9.78
C ILE A 143 -15.32 -5.37 -9.39
N ALA A 144 -14.41 -5.76 -8.49
CA ALA A 144 -14.30 -7.14 -8.04
C ALA A 144 -15.62 -7.65 -7.45
N SER A 145 -16.29 -6.80 -6.65
CA SER A 145 -17.60 -7.12 -6.07
C SER A 145 -18.67 -7.37 -7.12
N LEU A 146 -18.76 -6.51 -8.12
CA LEU A 146 -19.74 -6.63 -9.19
C LEU A 146 -19.48 -7.85 -10.09
N GLU A 147 -18.23 -8.02 -10.54
CA GLU A 147 -17.87 -9.02 -11.54
C GLU A 147 -17.83 -10.45 -11.02
N SER A 148 -17.64 -10.61 -9.71
CA SER A 148 -17.46 -11.95 -9.11
C SER A 148 -18.36 -12.23 -7.91
N ALA A 149 -19.45 -11.48 -7.74
CA ALA A 149 -20.30 -11.59 -6.54
C ALA A 149 -19.44 -11.59 -5.27
N LYS A 150 -18.68 -10.51 -5.06
CA LYS A 150 -17.73 -10.33 -3.94
C LYS A 150 -16.69 -11.47 -3.84
N GLY A 151 -16.15 -11.89 -4.97
CA GLY A 151 -15.07 -12.88 -5.03
C GLY A 151 -15.48 -14.33 -4.84
N THR A 152 -16.78 -14.65 -4.92
CA THR A 152 -17.30 -16.02 -4.78
C THR A 152 -17.56 -16.70 -6.12
N GLN A 153 -17.86 -15.96 -7.18
CA GLN A 153 -18.18 -16.47 -8.51
C GLN A 153 -17.17 -15.96 -9.53
N MET A 154 -16.25 -16.81 -9.93
CA MET A 154 -15.20 -16.47 -10.89
C MET A 154 -15.21 -17.43 -12.06
N PHE A 155 -15.26 -16.91 -13.28
CA PHE A 155 -15.23 -17.72 -14.49
C PHE A 155 -13.85 -18.33 -14.75
N ARG A 156 -12.79 -17.70 -14.22
CA ARG A 156 -11.40 -18.17 -14.28
C ARG A 156 -10.78 -18.12 -12.90
N PRO A 157 -9.85 -19.05 -12.59
CA PRO A 157 -9.24 -19.10 -11.25
C PRO A 157 -8.68 -17.73 -10.82
N ASN A 158 -9.07 -17.27 -9.63
CA ASN A 158 -8.59 -16.03 -9.00
C ASN A 158 -8.83 -14.73 -9.80
N ASN A 159 -9.67 -14.76 -10.86
CA ASN A 159 -10.00 -13.60 -11.68
C ASN A 159 -11.35 -13.01 -11.25
N MET A 160 -11.31 -12.15 -10.25
CA MET A 160 -12.50 -11.47 -9.72
C MET A 160 -13.01 -10.32 -10.60
N PHE A 161 -12.31 -9.99 -11.69
CA PHE A 161 -12.56 -8.78 -12.49
C PHE A 161 -13.10 -9.09 -13.88
N GLY A 162 -13.22 -10.34 -14.26
CA GLY A 162 -13.52 -10.69 -15.65
C GLY A 162 -12.46 -10.18 -16.65
N TYR A 163 -11.25 -9.86 -16.17
CA TYR A 163 -10.21 -9.19 -16.93
C TYR A 163 -9.36 -10.17 -17.74
N GLY A 164 -9.21 -9.88 -19.04
CA GLY A 164 -8.39 -10.73 -19.92
C GLY A 164 -8.99 -12.12 -20.17
N GLN A 165 -8.14 -13.06 -20.64
CA GLN A 165 -8.57 -14.39 -21.07
C GLN A 165 -8.14 -15.52 -20.13
N THR A 166 -7.35 -15.23 -19.09
CA THR A 166 -6.75 -16.22 -18.18
C THR A 166 -7.14 -15.96 -16.72
N GLY A 167 -6.88 -16.93 -15.87
CA GLY A 167 -6.87 -16.75 -14.41
C GLY A 167 -5.53 -16.17 -13.92
N PHE A 168 -5.42 -16.04 -12.61
CA PHE A 168 -4.22 -15.57 -11.90
C PHE A 168 -3.74 -16.63 -10.90
N SER A 169 -2.50 -16.55 -10.45
CA SER A 169 -1.95 -17.47 -9.43
C SER A 169 -2.62 -17.26 -8.05
N SER A 170 -3.06 -16.03 -7.77
CA SER A 170 -3.83 -15.67 -6.57
C SER A 170 -4.78 -14.49 -6.87
N LYS A 171 -5.77 -14.28 -5.99
CA LYS A 171 -6.64 -13.10 -6.06
C LYS A 171 -5.85 -11.81 -5.90
N ALA A 172 -4.83 -11.77 -5.03
CA ALA A 172 -3.95 -10.63 -4.84
C ALA A 172 -3.13 -10.30 -6.10
N GLU A 173 -2.63 -11.32 -6.82
CA GLU A 173 -2.01 -11.10 -8.13
C GLU A 173 -3.02 -10.50 -9.12
N GLY A 174 -4.24 -11.02 -9.17
CA GLY A 174 -5.32 -10.47 -10.00
C GLY A 174 -5.58 -9.00 -9.73
N ILE A 175 -5.65 -8.59 -8.45
CA ILE A 175 -5.78 -7.19 -8.04
C ILE A 175 -4.64 -6.35 -8.61
N ASN A 176 -3.39 -6.78 -8.43
CA ASN A 176 -2.21 -6.07 -8.95
C ASN A 176 -2.21 -5.91 -10.48
N VAL A 177 -2.50 -6.99 -11.20
CA VAL A 177 -2.51 -6.98 -12.68
C VAL A 177 -3.61 -6.06 -13.22
N VAL A 178 -4.80 -6.12 -12.61
CA VAL A 178 -5.94 -5.30 -13.03
C VAL A 178 -5.71 -3.83 -12.69
N ALA A 179 -5.23 -3.52 -11.50
CA ALA A 179 -4.88 -2.15 -11.11
C ALA A 179 -3.85 -1.54 -12.07
N LYS A 180 -2.77 -2.27 -12.40
CA LYS A 180 -1.80 -1.84 -13.41
C LYS A 180 -2.46 -1.59 -14.76
N GLY A 181 -3.32 -2.49 -15.22
CA GLY A 181 -4.04 -2.35 -16.47
C GLY A 181 -4.99 -1.15 -16.49
N LEU A 182 -5.72 -0.92 -15.41
CA LEU A 182 -6.59 0.25 -15.25
C LEU A 182 -5.77 1.54 -15.28
N SER A 183 -4.71 1.64 -14.49
CA SER A 183 -3.81 2.79 -14.46
C SER A 183 -3.29 3.17 -15.84
N THR A 184 -2.65 2.21 -16.53
CA THR A 184 -1.90 2.50 -17.76
C THR A 184 -2.75 2.54 -19.03
N ARG A 185 -3.91 1.89 -19.06
CA ARG A 185 -4.71 1.74 -20.29
C ARG A 185 -6.01 2.47 -20.26
N TYR A 186 -6.69 2.58 -19.09
CA TYR A 186 -8.03 3.14 -18.97
C TYR A 186 -8.07 4.52 -18.35
N LEU A 187 -7.18 4.82 -17.40
CA LEU A 187 -7.16 6.06 -16.65
C LEU A 187 -6.13 7.07 -17.16
N ASP A 188 -5.08 6.59 -17.82
CA ASP A 188 -4.09 7.44 -18.50
C ASP A 188 -4.71 8.03 -19.79
N PRO A 189 -4.69 9.36 -19.99
CA PRO A 189 -5.18 9.99 -21.19
C PRO A 189 -4.52 9.48 -22.49
N SER A 190 -3.28 8.98 -22.43
CA SER A 190 -2.57 8.35 -23.55
C SER A 190 -2.85 6.85 -23.68
N GLY A 191 -3.58 6.27 -22.74
CA GLY A 191 -3.87 4.84 -22.68
C GLY A 191 -4.81 4.38 -23.82
N SER A 192 -4.53 3.20 -24.36
CA SER A 192 -5.25 2.65 -25.53
C SER A 192 -6.75 2.41 -25.30
N LEU A 193 -7.18 2.36 -24.04
CA LEU A 193 -8.57 2.14 -23.63
C LEU A 193 -9.15 3.32 -22.85
N TYR A 194 -8.51 4.50 -22.94
CA TYR A 194 -9.01 5.70 -22.30
C TYR A 194 -10.36 6.13 -22.88
N GLY A 195 -11.39 6.22 -22.04
CA GLY A 195 -12.76 6.55 -22.44
C GLY A 195 -13.10 8.04 -22.41
N GLY A 196 -12.09 8.94 -22.34
CA GLY A 196 -12.26 10.40 -22.39
C GLY A 196 -12.37 11.06 -21.02
N SER A 197 -12.41 10.30 -19.94
CA SER A 197 -12.33 10.81 -18.56
C SER A 197 -11.83 9.72 -17.60
N PRO A 198 -11.09 10.07 -16.53
CA PRO A 198 -10.62 9.11 -15.53
C PRO A 198 -11.70 8.83 -14.46
N THR A 199 -12.95 8.66 -14.91
CA THR A 199 -14.13 8.40 -14.05
C THR A 199 -14.70 7.02 -14.30
N VAL A 200 -15.58 6.53 -13.43
CA VAL A 200 -16.27 5.24 -13.61
C VAL A 200 -16.96 5.17 -14.97
N LYS A 201 -17.59 6.28 -15.41
CA LYS A 201 -18.24 6.38 -16.70
C LYS A 201 -17.26 6.33 -17.88
N GLY A 202 -16.07 6.95 -17.72
CA GLY A 202 -15.01 6.88 -18.72
C GLY A 202 -14.50 5.45 -18.88
N VAL A 203 -14.22 4.77 -17.77
CA VAL A 203 -13.78 3.35 -17.78
C VAL A 203 -14.82 2.46 -18.43
N ASN A 204 -16.10 2.61 -18.11
CA ASN A 204 -17.18 1.78 -18.66
C ASN A 204 -17.16 1.71 -20.19
N LYS A 205 -16.85 2.82 -20.88
CA LYS A 205 -16.88 2.87 -22.35
C LYS A 205 -15.99 1.81 -23.02
N ARG A 206 -15.01 1.27 -22.31
CA ARG A 206 -14.03 0.32 -22.83
C ARG A 206 -13.90 -0.96 -21.99
N TYR A 207 -14.41 -0.95 -20.76
CA TYR A 207 -14.28 -2.07 -19.84
C TYR A 207 -15.39 -3.09 -20.00
N ALA A 208 -16.64 -2.64 -20.12
CA ALA A 208 -17.80 -3.50 -20.21
C ALA A 208 -18.73 -3.11 -21.36
N ALA A 209 -19.34 -4.11 -22.00
CA ALA A 209 -20.33 -3.90 -23.07
C ALA A 209 -21.65 -3.31 -22.53
N ASN A 210 -21.99 -3.56 -21.27
CA ASN A 210 -23.19 -3.04 -20.66
C ASN A 210 -23.03 -1.53 -20.37
N PRO A 211 -23.82 -0.63 -21.00
CA PRO A 211 -23.70 0.81 -20.78
C PRO A 211 -24.10 1.26 -19.38
N GLN A 212 -24.79 0.43 -18.60
CA GLN A 212 -25.17 0.69 -17.20
C GLN A 212 -24.19 0.08 -16.18
N TRP A 213 -23.07 -0.47 -16.63
CA TRP A 213 -22.07 -1.06 -15.73
C TRP A 213 -21.53 -0.03 -14.72
N TYR A 214 -21.25 1.22 -15.16
CA TYR A 214 -20.77 2.29 -14.30
C TYR A 214 -21.74 2.62 -13.15
N VAL A 215 -23.05 2.50 -13.37
CA VAL A 215 -24.05 2.72 -12.31
C VAL A 215 -23.92 1.67 -11.22
N LYS A 216 -23.76 0.39 -11.61
CA LYS A 216 -23.61 -0.71 -10.66
C LYS A 216 -22.32 -0.62 -9.84
N VAL A 217 -21.20 -0.27 -10.51
CA VAL A 217 -19.94 -0.06 -9.81
C VAL A 217 -20.02 1.14 -8.87
N ALA A 218 -20.61 2.25 -9.33
CA ALA A 218 -20.78 3.43 -8.50
C ALA A 218 -21.66 3.19 -7.25
N ASN A 219 -22.69 2.34 -7.37
CA ASN A 219 -23.52 1.97 -6.23
C ASN A 219 -22.70 1.20 -5.15
N TYR A 220 -21.79 0.29 -5.57
CA TYR A 220 -20.87 -0.35 -4.63
C TYR A 220 -19.91 0.64 -4.00
N MET A 221 -19.38 1.59 -4.78
CA MET A 221 -18.50 2.63 -4.26
C MET A 221 -19.22 3.49 -3.22
N GLU A 222 -20.45 3.93 -3.51
CA GLU A 222 -21.27 4.72 -2.59
C GLU A 222 -21.57 3.95 -1.31
N GLU A 223 -22.00 2.68 -1.42
CA GLU A 223 -22.23 1.79 -0.27
C GLU A 223 -20.99 1.70 0.61
N TYR A 224 -19.81 1.43 0.03
CA TYR A 224 -18.58 1.26 0.77
C TYR A 224 -18.11 2.56 1.41
N TYR A 225 -18.07 3.66 0.69
CA TYR A 225 -17.72 4.96 1.25
C TYR A 225 -18.71 5.41 2.35
N SER A 226 -19.99 5.13 2.21
CA SER A 226 -20.99 5.46 3.22
C SER A 226 -20.74 4.75 4.53
N VAL A 227 -20.49 3.43 4.49
CA VAL A 227 -20.21 2.64 5.70
C VAL A 227 -18.88 3.08 6.33
N ILE A 228 -17.83 3.22 5.53
CA ILE A 228 -16.49 3.60 5.99
C ILE A 228 -16.53 5.00 6.63
N SER A 229 -17.09 6.00 5.93
CA SER A 229 -17.14 7.38 6.44
C SER A 229 -17.99 7.49 7.71
N GLN A 230 -19.10 6.79 7.80
CA GLN A 230 -19.91 6.75 9.00
C GLN A 230 -19.11 6.22 10.19
N ARG A 231 -18.45 5.05 10.02
CA ARG A 231 -17.67 4.42 11.09
C ARG A 231 -16.46 5.24 11.50
N HIS A 232 -15.78 5.81 10.53
CA HIS A 232 -14.64 6.68 10.78
C HIS A 232 -15.06 7.94 11.56
N ASN A 233 -16.13 8.59 11.15
CA ASN A 233 -16.63 9.79 11.82
C ASN A 233 -17.17 9.48 13.23
N GLU A 234 -17.89 8.37 13.41
CA GLU A 234 -18.29 7.87 14.73
C GLU A 234 -17.07 7.66 15.66
N ALA A 235 -15.96 7.13 15.12
CA ALA A 235 -14.73 6.95 15.88
C ALA A 235 -14.06 8.27 16.23
N LEU A 236 -14.01 9.24 15.30
CA LEU A 236 -13.48 10.58 15.56
C LEU A 236 -14.30 11.34 16.61
N ASP A 237 -15.63 11.30 16.51
CA ASP A 237 -16.52 11.96 17.47
C ASP A 237 -16.39 11.39 18.88
N ALA A 238 -16.09 10.09 18.99
CA ALA A 238 -15.94 9.42 20.28
C ALA A 238 -14.64 9.79 21.04
N ILE A 239 -13.67 10.41 20.38
CA ILE A 239 -12.35 10.78 20.95
C ILE A 239 -12.12 12.29 21.07
N ASN A 240 -13.03 13.12 20.55
CA ASN A 240 -13.05 14.57 20.71
C ASN A 240 -13.97 14.97 21.85
#